data_defcc1a19575e1fbb5e7014fa37ffe77
#
_entry.id   defcc1a19575e1fbb5e7014fa37ffe77
#
_cell.length_a   1.000
_cell.length_b   1.000
_cell.length_c   1.000
_cell.angle_alpha   90.00
_cell.angle_beta   90.00
_cell.angle_gamma   90.00
#
_symmetry.space_group_name_H-M   'P 1'
#
loop_
_entity.id
_entity.type
_entity.pdbx_description
1 polymer ?
#
loop_
_entity_poly.entity_id
_entity_poly.type
_entity_poly.pdbx_seq_one_letter_code
_entity_poly.pdbx_strand_id
1 'polypeptide(L)'
;ETGSGKTEFVKFLAANTLENEKLITIEDTLELHLDKIYPNRDIVAMKTNNIASYSEVLVTCMRQNPRWILLSEVRSAEAVMAVRNSISSGHNILSTIHSDKASSIPMRLYSLLESSQDIDQFLKSIHRYVQIGIHVKGFYSKKLNRFQREITQVVEFYVDDVENVAKHNILFSKDLMGNVTYNNPTSHLIDYMASQGVEMVEDPFIPKDSVLKEISNESDDGSQQAINIDESSNNSSTNNVQQVVNNDLEILDF
;
A
#
# COMPACT_ATOMS: atom_id res chain seq x y z
N GLU A 1 12.33 -5.01 -7.33
CA GLU A 1 13.62 -5.72 -7.14
C GLU A 1 13.43 -6.92 -6.21
N THR A 2 14.21 -7.98 -6.42
CA THR A 2 14.21 -9.17 -5.54
C THR A 2 14.78 -8.75 -4.18
N GLY A 3 14.16 -9.23 -3.08
CA GLY A 3 14.62 -8.90 -1.72
C GLY A 3 14.22 -7.51 -1.21
N SER A 4 13.42 -6.74 -1.96
CA SER A 4 12.96 -5.41 -1.51
C SER A 4 11.94 -5.44 -0.37
N GLY A 5 11.47 -6.62 0.05
CA GLY A 5 10.51 -6.77 1.16
C GLY A 5 9.04 -6.72 0.74
N LYS A 6 8.71 -6.92 -0.55
CA LYS A 6 7.31 -6.95 -1.01
C LYS A 6 6.45 -7.96 -0.25
N THR A 7 6.96 -9.18 -0.08
CA THR A 7 6.26 -10.25 0.66
C THR A 7 6.00 -9.86 2.12
N GLU A 8 6.98 -9.26 2.79
CA GLU A 8 6.83 -8.78 4.17
C GLU A 8 5.83 -7.62 4.25
N PHE A 9 5.86 -6.72 3.26
CA PHE A 9 4.89 -5.63 3.19
C PHE A 9 3.44 -6.14 2.98
N VAL A 10 3.25 -7.18 2.14
CA VAL A 10 1.93 -7.83 1.99
C VAL A 10 1.49 -8.50 3.30
N LYS A 11 2.39 -9.13 4.05
CA LYS A 11 2.08 -9.67 5.40
C LYS A 11 1.61 -8.56 6.34
N PHE A 12 2.30 -7.42 6.34
CA PHE A 12 1.89 -6.26 7.13
C PHE A 12 0.49 -5.76 6.74
N LEU A 13 0.19 -5.61 5.45
CA LEU A 13 -1.14 -5.21 4.99
C LEU A 13 -2.21 -6.23 5.40
N ALA A 14 -1.93 -7.52 5.25
CA ALA A 14 -2.84 -8.60 5.65
C ALA A 14 -3.10 -8.60 7.17
N ALA A 15 -2.09 -8.27 7.98
CA ALA A 15 -2.23 -8.15 9.43
C ALA A 15 -3.20 -7.03 9.85
N ASN A 16 -3.31 -6.00 9.02
CA ASN A 16 -4.17 -4.83 9.27
C ASN A 16 -5.59 -4.95 8.66
N THR A 17 -5.95 -6.10 8.10
CA THR A 17 -7.35 -6.40 7.73
C THR A 17 -8.15 -6.77 8.98
N LEU A 18 -9.47 -6.67 8.93
CA LEU A 18 -10.32 -6.99 10.09
C LEU A 18 -10.18 -8.48 10.48
N GLU A 19 -10.15 -8.75 11.78
CA GLU A 19 -9.93 -10.12 12.30
C GLU A 19 -11.00 -11.13 11.89
N ASN A 20 -12.23 -10.67 11.69
CA ASN A 20 -13.37 -11.47 11.27
C ASN A 20 -13.47 -11.66 9.76
N GLU A 21 -12.55 -11.09 8.98
CA GLU A 21 -12.53 -11.25 7.53
C GLU A 21 -11.73 -12.51 7.14
N LYS A 22 -12.32 -13.30 6.24
CA LYS A 22 -11.66 -14.46 5.68
C LYS A 22 -10.62 -14.07 4.65
N LEU A 23 -9.38 -14.58 4.82
CA LEU A 23 -8.28 -14.40 3.89
C LEU A 23 -7.94 -15.73 3.23
N ILE A 24 -7.71 -15.72 1.92
CA ILE A 24 -7.17 -16.88 1.20
C ILE A 24 -5.88 -16.46 0.50
N THR A 25 -4.79 -17.16 0.77
CA THR A 25 -3.53 -16.96 0.03
C THR A 25 -3.42 -17.97 -1.11
N ILE A 26 -2.94 -17.52 -2.26
CA ILE A 26 -2.66 -18.36 -3.44
C ILE A 26 -1.20 -18.16 -3.81
N GLU A 27 -0.41 -19.22 -3.69
CA GLU A 27 1.04 -19.16 -3.77
C GLU A 27 1.62 -20.35 -4.57
N ASP A 28 2.63 -20.11 -5.37
CA ASP A 28 3.41 -21.21 -5.99
C ASP A 28 4.27 -21.92 -4.95
N THR A 29 4.88 -21.14 -4.07
CA THR A 29 5.63 -21.59 -2.91
C THR A 29 5.07 -20.87 -1.69
N LEU A 30 4.78 -21.59 -0.63
CA LEU A 30 4.24 -21.02 0.60
C LEU A 30 5.31 -20.17 1.29
N GLU A 31 5.20 -18.85 1.19
CA GLU A 31 6.11 -17.85 1.77
C GLU A 31 5.42 -16.94 2.79
N LEU A 32 4.12 -16.74 2.64
CA LEU A 32 3.36 -15.84 3.49
C LEU A 32 3.15 -16.41 4.89
N HIS A 33 2.86 -17.70 4.99
CA HIS A 33 2.63 -18.41 6.28
C HIS A 33 1.66 -17.70 7.23
N LEU A 34 0.69 -16.94 6.70
CA LEU A 34 -0.26 -16.16 7.51
C LEU A 34 -1.13 -17.05 8.40
N ASP A 35 -1.48 -18.25 7.93
CA ASP A 35 -2.20 -19.28 8.68
C ASP A 35 -1.45 -19.73 9.95
N LYS A 36 -0.12 -19.71 9.92
CA LYS A 36 0.73 -20.06 11.05
C LYS A 36 1.01 -18.86 11.97
N ILE A 37 1.16 -17.66 11.37
CA ILE A 37 1.42 -16.43 12.11
C ILE A 37 0.17 -15.99 12.90
N TYR A 38 -1.02 -16.18 12.31
CA TYR A 38 -2.30 -15.81 12.90
C TYR A 38 -3.27 -16.99 13.00
N PRO A 39 -2.99 -17.99 13.88
CA PRO A 39 -3.72 -19.26 13.93
C PRO A 39 -5.18 -19.12 14.36
N ASN A 40 -5.57 -17.97 14.94
CA ASN A 40 -6.93 -17.70 15.40
C ASN A 40 -7.78 -16.97 14.33
N ARG A 41 -7.20 -16.63 13.18
CA ARG A 41 -7.92 -15.98 12.07
C ARG A 41 -8.39 -17.00 11.04
N ASP A 42 -9.48 -16.69 10.33
CA ASP A 42 -9.95 -17.53 9.21
C ASP A 42 -9.06 -17.31 7.98
N ILE A 43 -7.93 -18.02 7.94
CA ILE A 43 -6.94 -17.93 6.87
C ILE A 43 -6.74 -19.31 6.24
N VAL A 44 -6.85 -19.38 4.91
CA VAL A 44 -6.61 -20.59 4.13
C VAL A 44 -5.44 -20.37 3.18
N ALA A 45 -4.40 -21.19 3.29
CA ALA A 45 -3.25 -21.16 2.39
C ALA A 45 -3.40 -22.21 1.28
N MET A 46 -3.43 -21.77 0.03
CA MET A 46 -3.54 -22.61 -1.16
C MET A 46 -2.27 -22.57 -1.99
N LYS A 47 -1.82 -23.74 -2.44
CA LYS A 47 -0.63 -23.88 -3.28
C LYS A 47 -1.02 -24.28 -4.70
N THR A 48 -0.41 -23.62 -5.70
CA THR A 48 -0.64 -23.88 -7.13
C THR A 48 0.39 -24.88 -7.71
N ASN A 49 1.66 -24.70 -7.42
CA ASN A 49 2.79 -25.37 -8.07
C ASN A 49 2.62 -26.90 -8.20
N ASN A 50 2.53 -27.38 -9.45
CA ASN A 50 2.37 -28.80 -9.84
C ASN A 50 1.12 -29.49 -9.24
N ILE A 51 0.16 -28.76 -8.66
CA ILE A 51 -1.05 -29.29 -8.05
C ILE A 51 -2.28 -28.87 -8.86
N ALA A 52 -2.44 -27.56 -9.08
CA ALA A 52 -3.54 -26.97 -9.81
C ALA A 52 -3.10 -25.65 -10.46
N SER A 53 -3.80 -25.24 -11.50
CA SER A 53 -3.60 -23.93 -12.12
C SER A 53 -4.11 -22.80 -11.24
N TYR A 54 -3.64 -21.55 -11.47
CA TYR A 54 -4.18 -20.37 -10.79
C TYR A 54 -5.68 -20.23 -10.99
N SER A 55 -6.18 -20.53 -12.18
CA SER A 55 -7.61 -20.45 -12.51
C SER A 55 -8.44 -21.46 -11.73
N GLU A 56 -7.99 -22.69 -11.59
CA GLU A 56 -8.69 -23.75 -10.82
C GLU A 56 -8.71 -23.43 -9.33
N VAL A 57 -7.56 -22.99 -8.78
CA VAL A 57 -7.45 -22.58 -7.38
C VAL A 57 -8.35 -21.37 -7.11
N LEU A 58 -8.37 -20.38 -8.01
CA LEU A 58 -9.20 -19.21 -7.89
C LEU A 58 -10.70 -19.55 -7.83
N VAL A 59 -11.18 -20.40 -8.73
CA VAL A 59 -12.59 -20.85 -8.72
C VAL A 59 -12.94 -21.52 -7.38
N THR A 60 -12.03 -22.31 -6.84
CA THR A 60 -12.20 -22.96 -5.53
C THR A 60 -12.19 -21.93 -4.39
N CYS A 61 -11.31 -20.97 -4.49
CA CYS A 61 -11.18 -19.85 -3.55
C CYS A 61 -12.47 -19.02 -3.47
N MET A 62 -13.01 -18.62 -4.61
CA MET A 62 -14.24 -17.80 -4.70
C MET A 62 -15.47 -18.50 -4.07
N ARG A 63 -15.54 -19.83 -4.10
CA ARG A 63 -16.61 -20.62 -3.45
C ARG A 63 -16.52 -20.65 -1.93
N GLN A 64 -15.39 -20.22 -1.34
CA GLN A 64 -15.21 -20.15 0.10
C GLN A 64 -15.58 -18.79 0.70
N ASN A 65 -16.14 -17.87 -0.12
CA ASN A 65 -16.56 -16.54 0.27
C ASN A 65 -15.44 -15.73 1.00
N PRO A 66 -14.25 -15.59 0.41
CA PRO A 66 -13.19 -14.79 1.01
C PRO A 66 -13.55 -13.30 0.95
N ARG A 67 -13.13 -12.53 1.95
CA ARG A 67 -13.10 -11.08 1.84
C ARG A 67 -11.85 -10.61 1.10
N TRP A 68 -10.72 -11.29 1.35
CA TRP A 68 -9.41 -10.99 0.78
C TRP A 68 -8.82 -12.20 0.06
N ILE A 69 -8.31 -11.97 -1.13
CA ILE A 69 -7.49 -12.92 -1.89
C ILE A 69 -6.09 -12.34 -2.02
N LEU A 70 -5.08 -13.07 -1.54
CA LEU A 70 -3.69 -12.69 -1.59
C LEU A 70 -2.96 -13.57 -2.61
N LEU A 71 -2.62 -13.02 -3.77
CA LEU A 71 -1.69 -13.66 -4.69
C LEU A 71 -0.25 -13.26 -4.31
N SER A 72 0.61 -14.23 -4.02
CA SER A 72 1.97 -13.94 -3.58
C SER A 72 2.77 -13.13 -4.61
N GLU A 73 2.70 -13.52 -5.88
CA GLU A 73 3.39 -12.81 -6.95
C GLU A 73 2.72 -13.00 -8.32
N VAL A 74 2.56 -11.91 -9.06
CA VAL A 74 2.11 -11.93 -10.46
C VAL A 74 3.30 -11.92 -11.40
N ARG A 75 3.59 -13.09 -12.04
CA ARG A 75 4.72 -13.27 -12.95
C ARG A 75 4.40 -14.00 -14.25
N SER A 76 3.15 -14.38 -14.47
CA SER A 76 2.69 -15.07 -15.66
C SER A 76 1.37 -14.51 -16.17
N ALA A 77 1.05 -14.75 -17.43
CA ALA A 77 -0.23 -14.38 -18.04
C ALA A 77 -1.42 -14.96 -17.26
N GLU A 78 -1.33 -16.20 -16.80
CA GLU A 78 -2.36 -16.86 -16.02
C GLU A 78 -2.59 -16.14 -14.68
N ALA A 79 -1.53 -15.75 -13.96
CA ALA A 79 -1.64 -14.98 -12.72
C ALA A 79 -2.28 -13.60 -12.96
N VAL A 80 -1.96 -12.91 -14.07
CA VAL A 80 -2.62 -11.65 -14.45
C VAL A 80 -4.12 -11.85 -14.66
N MET A 81 -4.51 -12.91 -15.36
CA MET A 81 -5.92 -13.22 -15.58
C MET A 81 -6.64 -13.58 -14.27
N ALA A 82 -5.97 -14.28 -13.36
CA ALA A 82 -6.49 -14.57 -12.03
C ALA A 82 -6.73 -13.29 -11.22
N VAL A 83 -5.79 -12.35 -11.22
CA VAL A 83 -5.97 -11.01 -10.61
C VAL A 83 -7.19 -10.32 -11.21
N ARG A 84 -7.25 -10.20 -12.54
CA ARG A 84 -8.35 -9.52 -13.24
C ARG A 84 -9.72 -10.14 -12.91
N ASN A 85 -9.83 -11.46 -12.90
CA ASN A 85 -11.06 -12.16 -12.58
C ASN A 85 -11.46 -11.97 -11.11
N SER A 86 -10.50 -11.96 -10.17
CA SER A 86 -10.76 -11.75 -8.75
C SER A 86 -11.31 -10.34 -8.47
N ILE A 87 -10.68 -9.31 -9.01
CA ILE A 87 -11.11 -7.92 -8.81
C ILE A 87 -12.46 -7.63 -9.46
N SER A 88 -12.74 -8.20 -10.63
CA SER A 88 -14.03 -8.03 -11.32
C SER A 88 -15.19 -8.76 -10.63
N SER A 89 -14.90 -9.72 -9.75
CA SER A 89 -15.91 -10.44 -8.95
C SER A 89 -16.22 -9.79 -7.60
N GLY A 90 -15.61 -8.62 -7.31
CA GLY A 90 -15.88 -7.85 -6.09
C GLY A 90 -15.10 -8.29 -4.84
N HIS A 91 -14.09 -9.16 -5.00
CA HIS A 91 -13.19 -9.53 -3.90
C HIS A 91 -12.06 -8.51 -3.75
N ASN A 92 -11.66 -8.23 -2.52
CA ASN A 92 -10.44 -7.46 -2.27
C ASN A 92 -9.22 -8.31 -2.61
N ILE A 93 -8.22 -7.69 -3.25
CA ILE A 93 -7.00 -8.39 -3.64
C ILE A 93 -5.76 -7.65 -3.13
N LEU A 94 -4.81 -8.42 -2.63
CA LEU A 94 -3.43 -7.99 -2.39
C LEU A 94 -2.51 -8.86 -3.25
N SER A 95 -1.58 -8.24 -3.94
CA SER A 95 -0.62 -8.99 -4.75
C SER A 95 0.70 -8.23 -4.91
N THR A 96 1.75 -8.95 -5.31
CA THR A 96 3.03 -8.34 -5.65
C THR A 96 3.37 -8.56 -7.11
N ILE A 97 4.11 -7.62 -7.66
CA ILE A 97 4.62 -7.67 -9.03
C ILE A 97 6.00 -7.00 -9.10
N HIS A 98 6.86 -7.46 -9.97
CA HIS A 98 8.10 -6.76 -10.28
C HIS A 98 7.84 -5.61 -11.25
N SER A 99 8.02 -4.38 -10.78
CA SER A 99 7.94 -3.15 -11.57
C SER A 99 9.03 -2.18 -11.12
N ASP A 100 9.42 -1.24 -11.97
CA ASP A 100 10.41 -0.20 -11.69
C ASP A 100 9.84 0.93 -10.82
N LYS A 101 8.53 1.14 -10.89
CA LYS A 101 7.77 2.13 -10.10
C LYS A 101 6.30 1.74 -10.02
N ALA A 102 5.57 2.33 -9.07
CA ALA A 102 4.16 2.01 -8.86
C ALA A 102 3.28 2.39 -10.06
N SER A 103 3.53 3.56 -10.68
CA SER A 103 2.76 4.01 -11.85
C SER A 103 2.90 3.10 -13.08
N SER A 104 3.95 2.27 -13.16
CA SER A 104 4.16 1.30 -14.24
C SER A 104 3.43 -0.04 -14.04
N ILE A 105 2.81 -0.28 -12.88
CA ILE A 105 2.15 -1.56 -12.56
C ILE A 105 1.14 -1.98 -13.63
N PRO A 106 0.20 -1.14 -14.11
CA PRO A 106 -0.79 -1.56 -15.12
C PRO A 106 -0.15 -1.99 -16.43
N MET A 107 0.86 -1.26 -16.90
CA MET A 107 1.62 -1.63 -18.11
C MET A 107 2.44 -2.91 -17.90
N ARG A 108 2.99 -3.11 -16.70
CA ARG A 108 3.71 -4.33 -16.38
C ARG A 108 2.77 -5.54 -16.37
N LEU A 109 1.57 -5.42 -15.83
CA LEU A 109 0.53 -6.45 -15.92
C LEU A 109 0.20 -6.77 -17.39
N TYR A 110 0.00 -5.74 -18.21
CA TYR A 110 -0.24 -5.93 -19.66
C TYR A 110 0.91 -6.65 -20.35
N SER A 111 2.16 -6.29 -20.06
CA SER A 111 3.34 -6.90 -20.68
C SER A 111 3.53 -8.39 -20.35
N LEU A 112 2.90 -8.90 -19.30
CA LEU A 112 2.89 -10.31 -18.95
C LEU A 112 1.85 -11.11 -19.75
N LEU A 113 0.89 -10.42 -20.38
CA LEU A 113 -0.09 -11.06 -21.27
C LEU A 113 0.56 -11.26 -22.64
N GLU A 114 0.81 -12.47 -23.02
CA GLU A 114 1.35 -12.83 -24.33
C GLU A 114 0.29 -12.78 -25.45
N SER A 115 -0.74 -11.93 -25.29
CA SER A 115 -1.89 -11.89 -26.18
C SER A 115 -2.08 -10.50 -26.82
N SER A 116 -2.71 -10.46 -28.00
CA SER A 116 -3.07 -9.26 -28.74
C SER A 116 -4.36 -8.59 -28.20
N GLN A 117 -4.56 -8.54 -26.87
CA GLN A 117 -5.69 -7.84 -26.29
C GLN A 117 -5.56 -6.33 -26.53
N ASP A 118 -6.71 -5.66 -26.64
CA ASP A 118 -6.77 -4.21 -26.71
C ASP A 118 -6.17 -3.61 -25.42
N ILE A 119 -5.08 -2.89 -25.57
CA ILE A 119 -4.32 -2.30 -24.47
C ILE A 119 -5.17 -1.27 -23.70
N ASP A 120 -5.97 -0.46 -24.39
CA ASP A 120 -6.78 0.57 -23.77
C ASP A 120 -7.88 -0.05 -22.90
N GLN A 121 -8.58 -1.07 -23.41
CA GLN A 121 -9.56 -1.81 -22.63
C GLN A 121 -8.95 -2.52 -21.44
N PHE A 122 -7.76 -3.11 -21.60
CA PHE A 122 -7.06 -3.75 -20.49
C PHE A 122 -6.68 -2.73 -19.41
N LEU A 123 -6.05 -1.62 -19.78
CA LEU A 123 -5.65 -0.58 -18.83
C LEU A 123 -6.85 0.00 -18.09
N LYS A 124 -7.96 0.31 -18.79
CA LYS A 124 -9.20 0.76 -18.15
C LYS A 124 -9.74 -0.27 -17.15
N SER A 125 -9.70 -1.55 -17.50
CA SER A 125 -10.12 -2.62 -16.58
C SER A 125 -9.27 -2.64 -15.32
N ILE A 126 -7.95 -2.54 -15.43
CA ILE A 126 -7.06 -2.52 -14.26
C ILE A 126 -7.28 -1.25 -13.43
N HIS A 127 -7.29 -0.06 -14.07
CA HIS A 127 -7.45 1.22 -13.36
C HIS A 127 -8.83 1.37 -12.68
N ARG A 128 -9.84 0.65 -13.11
CA ARG A 128 -11.17 0.66 -12.47
C ARG A 128 -11.21 -0.13 -11.16
N TYR A 129 -10.43 -1.19 -11.05
CA TYR A 129 -10.53 -2.14 -9.95
C TYR A 129 -9.29 -2.21 -9.06
N VAL A 130 -8.14 -1.76 -9.52
CA VAL A 130 -6.93 -1.63 -8.68
C VAL A 130 -6.85 -0.18 -8.23
N GLN A 131 -7.11 0.09 -6.96
CA GLN A 131 -7.15 1.44 -6.43
C GLN A 131 -5.76 1.98 -6.15
N ILE A 132 -4.86 1.15 -5.58
CA ILE A 132 -3.56 1.62 -5.08
C ILE A 132 -2.42 0.75 -5.60
N GLY A 133 -1.37 1.39 -6.09
CA GLY A 133 -0.07 0.79 -6.36
C GLY A 133 0.99 1.33 -5.43
N ILE A 134 1.84 0.44 -4.89
CA ILE A 134 2.91 0.83 -3.96
C ILE A 134 4.24 0.27 -4.47
N HIS A 135 5.25 1.11 -4.58
CA HIS A 135 6.60 0.71 -4.92
C HIS A 135 7.49 0.68 -3.68
N VAL A 136 8.03 -0.50 -3.41
CA VAL A 136 8.97 -0.75 -2.31
C VAL A 136 10.36 -1.01 -2.88
N LYS A 137 11.36 -0.28 -2.36
CA LYS A 137 12.76 -0.42 -2.74
C LYS A 137 13.59 -0.92 -1.56
N GLY A 138 14.46 -1.90 -1.82
CA GLY A 138 15.45 -2.36 -0.85
C GLY A 138 16.87 -2.00 -1.31
N PHE A 139 17.70 -1.49 -0.41
CA PHE A 139 19.10 -1.14 -0.69
C PHE A 139 19.97 -1.21 0.56
N TYR A 140 21.26 -1.42 0.35
CA TYR A 140 22.22 -1.37 1.45
C TYR A 140 22.66 0.08 1.70
N SER A 141 22.36 0.61 2.89
CA SER A 141 22.79 1.93 3.32
C SER A 141 24.21 1.87 3.90
N LYS A 142 25.18 2.42 3.17
CA LYS A 142 26.57 2.55 3.68
C LYS A 142 26.65 3.43 4.92
N LYS A 143 25.79 4.45 5.02
CA LYS A 143 25.74 5.38 6.16
C LYS A 143 25.31 4.68 7.44
N LEU A 144 24.31 3.80 7.36
CA LEU A 144 23.74 3.09 8.50
C LEU A 144 24.33 1.68 8.67
N ASN A 145 25.19 1.26 7.74
CA ASN A 145 25.81 -0.07 7.70
C ASN A 145 24.79 -1.21 7.81
N ARG A 146 23.59 -1.03 7.20
CA ARG A 146 22.52 -2.03 7.19
C ARG A 146 21.71 -2.01 5.91
N PHE A 147 21.02 -3.10 5.63
CA PHE A 147 20.01 -3.15 4.56
C PHE A 147 18.77 -2.38 4.99
N GLN A 148 18.29 -1.51 4.11
CA GLN A 148 17.11 -0.69 4.33
C GLN A 148 16.04 -0.98 3.29
N ARG A 149 14.80 -0.78 3.68
CA ARG A 149 13.64 -0.83 2.81
C ARG A 149 12.87 0.47 2.96
N GLU A 150 12.34 0.96 1.87
CA GLU A 150 11.56 2.20 1.86
C GLU A 150 10.46 2.14 0.81
N ILE A 151 9.34 2.82 1.09
CA ILE A 151 8.34 3.13 0.08
C ILE A 151 8.86 4.33 -0.69
N THR A 152 8.94 4.20 -2.02
CA THR A 152 9.41 5.29 -2.89
C THR A 152 8.30 5.90 -3.72
N GLN A 153 7.16 5.20 -3.89
CA GLN A 153 6.02 5.74 -4.61
C GLN A 153 4.73 5.06 -4.16
N VAL A 154 3.67 5.86 -3.97
CA VAL A 154 2.29 5.41 -3.81
C VAL A 154 1.46 6.09 -4.88
N VAL A 155 0.65 5.33 -5.59
CA VAL A 155 -0.12 5.80 -6.74
C VAL A 155 -1.56 5.32 -6.61
N GLU A 156 -2.48 6.23 -6.84
CA GLU A 156 -3.89 5.95 -7.05
C GLU A 156 -4.14 5.72 -8.54
N PHE A 157 -4.91 4.70 -8.88
CA PHE A 157 -5.38 4.42 -10.24
C PHE A 157 -6.88 4.66 -10.32
N TYR A 158 -7.34 5.25 -11.43
CA TYR A 158 -8.75 5.48 -11.70
C TYR A 158 -9.03 5.59 -13.20
N VAL A 159 -10.29 5.50 -13.58
CA VAL A 159 -10.74 5.82 -14.93
C VAL A 159 -11.49 7.14 -14.84
N ASP A 160 -11.06 8.12 -15.64
CA ASP A 160 -11.77 9.41 -15.74
C ASP A 160 -13.14 9.19 -16.37
N ASP A 161 -14.21 9.58 -15.69
CA ASP A 161 -15.57 9.32 -16.12
C ASP A 161 -16.01 10.16 -17.34
N VAL A 162 -15.40 11.34 -17.53
CA VAL A 162 -15.71 12.25 -18.63
C VAL A 162 -14.97 11.84 -19.91
N GLU A 163 -13.67 11.66 -19.79
CA GLU A 163 -12.80 11.32 -20.94
C GLU A 163 -12.79 9.82 -21.23
N ASN A 164 -13.25 8.99 -20.28
CA ASN A 164 -13.20 7.53 -20.31
C ASN A 164 -11.79 7.00 -20.62
N VAL A 165 -10.78 7.57 -19.96
CA VAL A 165 -9.38 7.16 -20.07
C VAL A 165 -8.82 6.71 -18.73
N ALA A 166 -7.87 5.77 -18.78
CA ALA A 166 -7.14 5.30 -17.61
C ALA A 166 -6.14 6.40 -17.15
N LYS A 167 -6.27 6.85 -15.91
CA LYS A 167 -5.42 7.87 -15.29
C LYS A 167 -4.86 7.39 -13.97
N HIS A 168 -3.81 8.04 -13.51
CA HIS A 168 -3.25 7.81 -12.18
C HIS A 168 -2.87 9.13 -11.51
N ASN A 169 -2.88 9.15 -10.18
CA ASN A 169 -2.43 10.24 -9.36
C ASN A 169 -1.34 9.73 -8.40
N ILE A 170 -0.21 10.44 -8.34
CA ILE A 170 0.89 10.07 -7.44
C ILE A 170 0.58 10.67 -6.07
N LEU A 171 0.15 9.87 -5.12
CA LEU A 171 -0.14 10.31 -3.76
C LEU A 171 1.13 10.61 -2.96
N PHE A 172 2.18 9.84 -3.20
CA PHE A 172 3.48 9.96 -2.54
C PHE A 172 4.59 9.60 -3.51
N SER A 173 5.66 10.39 -3.51
CA SER A 173 6.90 10.00 -4.18
C SER A 173 8.12 10.48 -3.41
N LYS A 174 9.18 9.68 -3.46
CA LYS A 174 10.50 9.99 -2.91
C LYS A 174 11.53 9.86 -4.02
N ASP A 175 12.28 10.94 -4.28
CA ASP A 175 13.32 10.95 -5.29
C ASP A 175 14.64 10.33 -4.77
N LEU A 176 15.64 10.23 -5.65
CA LEU A 176 16.96 9.68 -5.32
C LEU A 176 17.76 10.56 -4.34
N MET A 177 17.40 11.83 -4.19
CA MET A 177 18.02 12.77 -3.27
C MET A 177 17.34 12.76 -1.89
N GLY A 178 16.22 12.02 -1.77
CA GLY A 178 15.45 11.91 -0.54
C GLY A 178 14.35 12.96 -0.39
N ASN A 179 14.12 13.81 -1.41
CA ASN A 179 13.01 14.76 -1.40
C ASN A 179 11.69 14.01 -1.54
N VAL A 180 10.71 14.44 -0.76
CA VAL A 180 9.39 13.80 -0.67
C VAL A 180 8.34 14.75 -1.22
N THR A 181 7.42 14.21 -2.03
CA THR A 181 6.26 14.93 -2.56
C THR A 181 4.99 14.18 -2.17
N TYR A 182 3.98 14.93 -1.73
CA TYR A 182 2.65 14.43 -1.40
C TYR A 182 1.60 15.15 -2.24
N ASN A 183 0.59 14.42 -2.69
CA ASN A 183 -0.60 14.97 -3.33
C ASN A 183 -1.85 14.39 -2.69
N ASN A 184 -2.91 15.17 -2.68
CA ASN A 184 -4.20 14.71 -2.17
C ASN A 184 -4.80 13.63 -3.07
N PRO A 185 -5.58 12.69 -2.51
CA PRO A 185 -6.34 11.73 -3.29
C PRO A 185 -7.38 12.45 -4.16
N THR A 186 -7.73 11.82 -5.28
CA THR A 186 -8.82 12.32 -6.12
C THR A 186 -10.18 12.03 -5.48
N SER A 187 -11.24 12.69 -5.99
CA SER A 187 -12.62 12.39 -5.57
C SER A 187 -12.97 10.91 -5.79
N HIS A 188 -12.43 10.25 -6.82
CA HIS A 188 -12.66 8.82 -7.06
C HIS A 188 -12.21 7.94 -5.89
N LEU A 189 -11.01 8.18 -5.35
CA LEU A 189 -10.53 7.41 -4.20
C LEU A 189 -11.30 7.76 -2.94
N ILE A 190 -11.60 9.04 -2.71
CA ILE A 190 -12.38 9.51 -1.57
C ILE A 190 -13.78 8.86 -1.56
N ASP A 191 -14.48 8.89 -2.68
CA ASP A 191 -15.82 8.31 -2.83
C ASP A 191 -15.77 6.78 -2.67
N TYR A 192 -14.73 6.13 -3.21
CA TYR A 192 -14.53 4.70 -3.01
C TYR A 192 -14.33 4.36 -1.53
N MET A 193 -13.47 5.08 -0.82
CA MET A 193 -13.23 4.87 0.61
C MET A 193 -14.50 5.10 1.44
N ALA A 194 -15.25 6.16 1.15
CA ALA A 194 -16.53 6.43 1.79
C ALA A 194 -17.55 5.30 1.56
N SER A 195 -17.59 4.75 0.34
CA SER A 195 -18.45 3.60 0.00
C SER A 195 -18.09 2.32 0.78
N GLN A 196 -16.84 2.21 1.25
CA GLN A 196 -16.36 1.11 2.11
C GLN A 196 -16.51 1.42 3.61
N GLY A 197 -17.12 2.56 3.97
CA GLY A 197 -17.31 2.96 5.36
C GLY A 197 -16.05 3.54 6.02
N VAL A 198 -15.06 3.95 5.23
CA VAL A 198 -13.86 4.61 5.74
C VAL A 198 -14.12 6.11 5.82
N GLU A 199 -14.17 6.64 7.03
CA GLU A 199 -14.23 8.07 7.26
C GLU A 199 -12.84 8.68 7.05
N MET A 200 -12.73 9.66 6.15
CA MET A 200 -11.50 10.42 5.99
C MET A 200 -11.33 11.34 7.20
N VAL A 201 -10.32 11.06 8.02
CA VAL A 201 -9.86 12.01 9.02
C VAL A 201 -9.05 13.10 8.32
N GLU A 202 -9.21 14.36 8.75
CA GLU A 202 -8.58 15.56 8.19
C GLU A 202 -7.13 15.31 7.74
N ASP A 203 -6.85 15.54 6.46
CA ASP A 203 -5.55 15.48 5.77
C ASP A 203 -4.57 14.37 6.25
N PRO A 204 -4.90 13.08 6.08
CA PRO A 204 -4.04 11.99 6.54
C PRO A 204 -2.71 11.89 5.78
N PHE A 205 -2.56 12.64 4.68
CA PHE A 205 -1.40 12.55 3.79
C PHE A 205 -0.34 13.64 4.02
N ILE A 206 -0.63 14.67 4.83
CA ILE A 206 0.37 15.67 5.23
C ILE A 206 0.96 15.26 6.56
N PRO A 207 2.25 14.86 6.64
CA PRO A 207 2.89 14.59 7.92
C PRO A 207 2.82 15.82 8.81
N LYS A 208 2.41 15.67 10.07
CA LYS A 208 2.33 16.77 11.04
C LYS A 208 3.62 17.58 11.17
N ASP A 209 4.77 16.98 10.85
CA ASP A 209 6.09 17.64 10.86
C ASP A 209 6.32 18.60 9.69
N SER A 210 5.56 18.51 8.59
CA SER A 210 5.68 19.47 7.47
C SER A 210 4.99 20.81 7.80
N VAL A 211 3.96 20.79 8.61
CA VAL A 211 3.26 21.98 9.11
C VAL A 211 4.15 22.78 10.06
N LEU A 212 4.99 22.11 10.85
CA LEU A 212 5.89 22.78 11.78
C LEU A 212 7.05 23.52 11.08
N LYS A 213 7.45 23.11 9.88
CA LYS A 213 8.48 23.82 9.09
C LYS A 213 7.98 25.09 8.41
N GLU A 214 6.71 25.15 8.02
CA GLU A 214 6.12 26.38 7.50
C GLU A 214 5.95 27.44 8.58
N ILE A 215 5.57 27.05 9.80
CA ILE A 215 5.44 27.98 10.95
C ILE A 215 6.80 28.53 11.40
N SER A 216 7.90 27.76 11.23
CA SER A 216 9.26 28.22 11.61
C SER A 216 9.89 29.19 10.59
N ASN A 217 9.40 29.22 9.35
CA ASN A 217 9.90 30.14 8.31
C ASN A 217 9.18 31.49 8.29
N GLU A 218 8.02 31.64 8.95
CA GLU A 218 7.32 32.91 9.06
C GLU A 218 7.70 33.76 10.30
N SER A 219 8.52 33.24 11.21
CA SER A 219 8.87 33.93 12.47
C SER A 219 10.25 34.61 12.51
N ASP A 220 10.92 34.78 11.36
CA ASP A 220 12.23 35.46 11.32
C ASP A 220 12.17 36.83 10.61
N ASP A 221 11.17 37.64 10.98
CA ASP A 221 11.18 39.10 10.71
C ASP A 221 10.89 39.86 12.00
N GLY A 222 12.00 40.34 12.52
CA GLY A 222 12.29 41.35 13.52
C GLY A 222 11.17 41.91 14.40
N SER A 223 11.17 41.55 15.68
CA SER A 223 11.17 42.54 16.79
C SER A 223 11.39 41.84 18.15
N GLN A 224 12.53 42.19 18.77
CA GLN A 224 12.84 41.89 20.17
C GLN A 224 11.87 42.71 21.07
N GLN A 225 11.03 42.00 21.82
CA GLN A 225 10.51 42.54 23.10
C GLN A 225 10.58 41.41 24.14
N ALA A 226 11.45 41.65 25.12
CA ALA A 226 11.60 40.82 26.31
C ALA A 226 10.31 40.90 27.15
N ILE A 227 9.72 39.77 27.44
CA ILE A 227 8.73 39.63 28.52
C ILE A 227 9.27 38.58 29.49
N ASN A 228 9.67 39.07 30.67
CA ASN A 228 9.89 38.25 31.85
C ASN A 228 8.55 37.63 32.29
N ILE A 229 8.51 36.30 32.38
CA ILE A 229 7.44 35.60 33.08
C ILE A 229 8.05 34.69 34.13
N ASP A 230 7.62 34.90 35.35
CA ASP A 230 7.98 34.18 36.58
C ASP A 230 7.79 32.66 36.46
N GLU A 231 8.81 31.94 36.96
CA GLU A 231 8.70 30.53 37.31
C GLU A 231 7.79 30.35 38.52
N SER A 232 6.61 29.78 38.33
CA SER A 232 6.03 28.87 39.34
C SER A 232 4.78 28.15 38.82
N SER A 233 4.77 26.83 39.04
CA SER A 233 3.65 25.85 38.93
C SER A 233 3.29 25.31 37.53
N ASN A 234 3.71 24.10 37.24
CA ASN A 234 2.92 22.91 37.02
C ASN A 234 3.71 21.81 36.28
N ASN A 235 4.41 21.03 37.06
CA ASN A 235 4.80 19.66 36.70
C ASN A 235 3.56 18.76 36.84
N SER A 236 3.00 18.29 35.73
CA SER A 236 2.30 16.98 35.64
C SER A 236 1.43 16.85 34.38
N SER A 237 1.99 16.77 33.20
CA SER A 237 1.24 16.34 32.01
C SER A 237 2.07 15.92 30.79
N THR A 238 3.39 15.92 30.88
CA THR A 238 4.26 15.71 29.72
C THR A 238 4.80 14.27 29.57
N ASN A 239 4.53 13.35 30.48
CA ASN A 239 5.09 12.00 30.43
C ASN A 239 4.24 10.95 29.69
N ASN A 240 3.01 11.26 29.27
CA ASN A 240 2.16 10.28 28.57
C ASN A 240 2.16 10.38 27.04
N VAL A 241 2.72 11.46 26.46
CA VAL A 241 2.71 11.64 25.01
C VAL A 241 3.97 11.06 24.35
N GLN A 242 5.08 11.00 25.08
CA GLN A 242 6.32 10.44 24.54
C GLN A 242 6.39 8.91 24.50
N GLN A 243 5.58 8.20 25.29
CA GLN A 243 5.52 6.73 25.26
C GLN A 243 4.68 6.18 24.10
N VAL A 244 3.71 6.93 23.61
CA VAL A 244 2.88 6.49 22.46
C VAL A 244 3.63 6.65 21.14
N VAL A 245 4.47 7.69 21.02
CA VAL A 245 5.23 7.94 19.79
C VAL A 245 6.40 6.95 19.58
N ASN A 246 6.97 6.44 20.67
CA ASN A 246 8.08 5.47 20.57
C ASN A 246 7.61 4.04 20.26
N ASN A 247 6.37 3.67 20.59
CA ASN A 247 5.84 2.35 20.25
C ASN A 247 5.46 2.23 18.76
N ASP A 248 5.04 3.34 18.14
CA ASP A 248 4.67 3.32 16.71
C ASP A 248 5.90 3.34 15.77
N LEU A 249 7.08 3.73 16.27
CA LEU A 249 8.32 3.74 15.47
C LEU A 249 9.10 2.41 15.51
N GLU A 250 8.88 1.56 16.53
CA GLU A 250 9.50 0.23 16.58
C GLU A 250 8.84 -0.79 15.63
N ILE A 251 7.63 -0.52 15.16
CA ILE A 251 6.90 -1.41 14.22
C ILE A 251 7.37 -1.23 12.76
N LEU A 252 8.15 -0.21 12.44
CA LEU A 252 8.65 0.07 11.09
C LEU A 252 10.09 -0.39 10.82
N ASP A 253 10.75 -1.04 11.76
CA ASP A 253 12.07 -1.68 11.58
C ASP A 253 11.90 -3.12 11.05
N PHE A 254 11.57 -3.24 9.74
CA PHE A 254 11.60 -4.50 8.98
C PHE A 254 12.94 -4.71 8.29
#